data_75b16aedb7edb17ce0ece0fa37ceebff
#
_entry.id   75b16aedb7edb17ce0ece0fa37ceebff
#
_cell.length_a   1.000
_cell.length_b   1.000
_cell.length_c   1.000
_cell.angle_alpha   90.00
_cell.angle_beta   90.00
_cell.angle_gamma   90.00
#
_symmetry.space_group_name_H-M   'P 1'
#
loop_
_entity.id
_entity.type
_entity.pdbx_description
1 polymer ?
#
loop_
_entity_poly.entity_id
_entity_poly.type
_entity_poly.pdbx_seq_one_letter_code
_entity_poly.pdbx_strand_id
1 'polypeptide(L)'
;MKPEEQPREYKSVISHLTITLPDDPLQYTAVPNADLKEGIWGEAGVNEANVAMSATETLTTNERVLGADPFVEYTPAKGDEPEVPGGIGEEDFLTIVLPYVKTAREGVQRLGALLEE
;
A
#
# COMPACT_ATOMS: atom_id res chain seq x y z
N MET A 1 -13.48 5.48 -5.76
CA MET A 1 -13.84 5.44 -4.33
C MET A 1 -14.00 6.85 -3.79
N LYS A 2 -15.13 7.14 -3.24
CA LYS A 2 -15.45 8.46 -2.68
C LYS A 2 -14.85 8.61 -1.29
N PRO A 3 -14.61 9.86 -0.83
CA PRO A 3 -14.02 10.10 0.49
C PRO A 3 -14.75 9.40 1.64
N GLU A 4 -16.08 9.42 1.65
CA GLU A 4 -16.90 8.80 2.69
C GLU A 4 -16.85 7.26 2.71
N GLU A 5 -16.39 6.63 1.64
CA GLU A 5 -16.25 5.18 1.51
C GLU A 5 -14.87 4.69 1.94
N GLN A 6 -13.93 5.60 2.19
CA GLN A 6 -12.54 5.27 2.49
C GLN A 6 -12.31 5.12 4.00
N PRO A 7 -11.68 4.03 4.45
CA PRO A 7 -11.41 3.83 5.87
C PRO A 7 -10.34 4.79 6.40
N ARG A 8 -10.39 5.09 7.70
CA ARG A 8 -9.31 5.82 8.40
C ARG A 8 -8.27 4.87 8.99
N GLU A 9 -8.63 3.63 9.16
CA GLU A 9 -7.71 2.57 9.54
C GLU A 9 -7.68 1.54 8.41
N TYR A 10 -6.50 1.32 7.86
CA TYR A 10 -6.26 0.38 6.78
C TYR A 10 -5.50 -0.83 7.30
N LYS A 11 -5.97 -2.02 6.94
CA LYS A 11 -5.27 -3.27 7.20
C LYS A 11 -4.84 -3.91 5.88
N SER A 12 -3.55 -4.19 5.74
CA SER A 12 -3.02 -4.88 4.56
C SER A 12 -3.66 -6.24 4.37
N VAL A 13 -3.97 -6.58 3.13
CA VAL A 13 -4.60 -7.85 2.76
C VAL A 13 -3.64 -9.03 2.94
N ILE A 14 -2.36 -8.83 2.69
CA ILE A 14 -1.33 -9.88 2.75
C ILE A 14 -0.56 -9.83 4.06
N SER A 15 0.03 -8.68 4.39
CA SER A 15 0.90 -8.56 5.56
C SER A 15 0.17 -8.35 6.89
N HIS A 16 -1.12 -8.01 6.86
CA HIS A 16 -1.93 -7.64 8.02
C HIS A 16 -1.43 -6.41 8.79
N LEU A 17 -0.49 -5.66 8.22
CA LEU A 17 -0.05 -4.39 8.79
C LEU A 17 -1.23 -3.41 8.87
N THR A 18 -1.40 -2.77 10.01
CA THR A 18 -2.43 -1.75 10.22
C THR A 18 -1.81 -0.37 10.18
N ILE A 19 -2.38 0.52 9.38
CA ILE A 19 -1.93 1.90 9.19
C ILE A 19 -3.11 2.84 9.45
N THR A 20 -2.87 3.87 10.27
CA THR A 20 -3.81 4.98 10.43
C THR A 20 -3.63 5.96 9.29
N LEU A 21 -4.69 6.18 8.52
CA LEU A 21 -4.68 7.05 7.35
C LEU A 21 -5.09 8.48 7.73
N PRO A 22 -4.61 9.50 6.99
CA PRO A 22 -5.00 10.89 7.21
C PRO A 22 -6.50 11.10 6.99
N ASP A 23 -7.01 12.19 7.57
CA ASP A 23 -8.35 12.69 7.28
C ASP A 23 -8.41 13.33 5.88
N ASP A 24 -9.62 13.55 5.38
CA ASP A 24 -9.87 14.25 4.12
C ASP A 24 -9.22 13.61 2.88
N PRO A 25 -9.45 12.32 2.62
CA PRO A 25 -8.93 11.67 1.42
C PRO A 25 -9.57 12.25 0.15
N LEU A 26 -8.79 12.34 -0.91
CA LEU A 26 -9.29 12.65 -2.24
C LEU A 26 -10.07 11.47 -2.82
N GLN A 27 -11.04 11.76 -3.68
CA GLN A 27 -11.70 10.73 -4.48
C GLN A 27 -10.71 10.15 -5.48
N TYR A 28 -10.78 8.85 -5.70
CA TYR A 28 -9.97 8.18 -6.72
C TYR A 28 -10.70 7.02 -7.37
N THR A 29 -10.28 6.70 -8.58
CA THR A 29 -10.70 5.51 -9.34
C THR A 29 -9.54 4.54 -9.38
N ALA A 30 -9.81 3.27 -9.13
CA ALA A 30 -8.81 2.22 -9.16
C ALA A 30 -9.30 1.01 -9.93
N VAL A 31 -8.36 0.29 -10.55
CA VAL A 31 -8.59 -1.05 -11.08
C VAL A 31 -7.95 -2.06 -10.14
N PRO A 32 -8.62 -3.18 -9.85
CA PRO A 32 -8.08 -4.18 -8.96
C PRO A 32 -7.02 -5.05 -9.65
N ASN A 33 -6.28 -5.79 -8.82
CA ASN A 33 -5.36 -6.82 -9.27
C ASN A 33 -6.08 -7.92 -10.07
N ALA A 34 -5.37 -8.55 -11.01
CA ALA A 34 -5.94 -9.56 -11.90
C ALA A 34 -6.09 -10.93 -11.25
N ASP A 35 -5.14 -11.34 -10.40
CA ASP A 35 -5.19 -12.60 -9.67
C ASP A 35 -5.73 -12.35 -8.24
N LEU A 36 -6.89 -12.92 -7.94
CA LEU A 36 -7.60 -12.69 -6.69
C LEU A 36 -7.35 -13.74 -5.61
N LYS A 37 -6.38 -14.63 -5.81
CA LYS A 37 -6.12 -15.74 -4.86
C LYS A 37 -5.69 -15.27 -3.48
N GLU A 38 -4.93 -14.19 -3.41
CA GLU A 38 -4.41 -13.64 -2.15
C GLU A 38 -5.24 -12.47 -1.61
N GLY A 39 -6.31 -12.11 -2.31
CA GLY A 39 -7.19 -11.01 -1.94
C GLY A 39 -7.37 -9.98 -3.05
N ILE A 40 -8.05 -8.89 -2.74
CA ILE A 40 -8.36 -7.83 -3.69
C ILE A 40 -7.75 -6.52 -3.19
N TRP A 41 -6.99 -5.86 -4.05
CA TRP A 41 -6.43 -4.53 -3.78
C TRP A 41 -6.42 -3.67 -5.06
N GLY A 42 -6.14 -2.38 -4.91
CA GLY A 42 -5.98 -1.49 -6.05
C GLY A 42 -4.60 -1.65 -6.68
N GLU A 43 -4.55 -2.01 -7.95
CA GLU A 43 -3.30 -2.21 -8.72
C GLU A 43 -2.84 -0.91 -9.39
N ALA A 44 -3.78 -0.14 -9.92
CA ALA A 44 -3.52 1.14 -10.55
C ALA A 44 -4.71 2.08 -10.37
N GLY A 45 -4.47 3.38 -10.37
CA GLY A 45 -5.55 4.34 -10.21
C GLY A 45 -5.16 5.78 -10.51
N VAL A 46 -6.18 6.65 -10.47
CA VAL A 46 -6.05 8.10 -10.65
C VAL A 46 -6.93 8.80 -9.63
N ASN A 47 -6.40 9.81 -8.94
CA ASN A 47 -7.18 10.62 -8.02
C ASN A 47 -7.77 11.87 -8.68
N GLU A 48 -8.62 12.60 -7.95
CA GLU A 48 -9.27 13.81 -8.47
C GLU A 48 -8.32 14.99 -8.74
N ALA A 49 -7.09 14.93 -8.25
CA ALA A 49 -6.02 15.88 -8.59
C ALA A 49 -5.21 15.47 -9.82
N ASN A 50 -5.67 14.46 -10.57
CA ASN A 50 -5.01 13.91 -11.76
C ASN A 50 -3.63 13.28 -11.49
N VAL A 51 -3.38 12.82 -10.27
CA VAL A 51 -2.21 12.00 -9.97
C VAL A 51 -2.56 10.55 -10.28
N ALA A 52 -1.73 9.91 -11.10
CA ALA A 52 -1.85 8.49 -11.42
C ALA A 52 -0.78 7.69 -10.69
N MET A 53 -1.12 6.47 -10.31
CA MET A 53 -0.22 5.55 -9.63
C MET A 53 -0.50 4.11 -10.07
N SER A 54 0.56 3.31 -10.20
CA SER A 54 0.45 1.87 -10.34
C SER A 54 1.52 1.19 -9.48
N ALA A 55 1.21 -0.01 -9.00
CA ALA A 55 2.10 -0.82 -8.20
C ALA A 55 2.14 -2.22 -8.79
N THR A 56 2.91 -2.39 -9.88
CA THR A 56 3.04 -3.65 -10.61
C THR A 56 4.43 -4.23 -10.44
N GLU A 57 4.55 -5.54 -10.44
CA GLU A 57 5.81 -6.29 -10.24
C GLU A 57 6.76 -6.23 -11.45
N THR A 58 6.73 -5.18 -12.23
CA THR A 58 7.57 -5.06 -13.42
C THR A 58 8.96 -4.47 -13.18
N LEU A 59 9.18 -3.92 -11.98
CA LEU A 59 10.45 -3.31 -11.61
C LEU A 59 11.32 -4.32 -10.87
N THR A 60 12.55 -4.48 -11.32
CA THR A 60 13.54 -5.35 -10.66
C THR A 60 14.65 -4.49 -10.04
N THR A 61 15.21 -4.96 -8.95
CA THR A 61 16.32 -4.30 -8.26
C THR A 61 17.60 -5.11 -8.41
N ASN A 62 18.75 -4.46 -8.18
CA ASN A 62 20.03 -5.17 -8.20
C ASN A 62 20.26 -5.96 -6.90
N GLU A 63 21.22 -6.87 -6.93
CA GLU A 63 21.52 -7.78 -5.82
C GLU A 63 21.90 -7.05 -4.53
N ARG A 64 22.50 -5.86 -4.60
CA ARG A 64 22.91 -5.09 -3.42
C ARG A 64 21.70 -4.53 -2.71
N VAL A 65 20.71 -4.06 -3.44
CA VAL A 65 19.44 -3.57 -2.87
C VAL A 65 18.70 -4.73 -2.22
N LEU A 66 18.56 -5.86 -2.91
CA LEU A 66 17.91 -7.06 -2.36
C LEU A 66 18.58 -7.57 -1.07
N GLY A 67 19.91 -7.43 -0.96
CA GLY A 67 20.63 -7.83 0.25
C GLY A 67 20.57 -6.82 1.40
N ALA A 68 20.31 -5.54 1.09
CA ALA A 68 20.29 -4.45 2.08
C ALA A 68 18.88 -4.12 2.60
N ASP A 69 17.85 -4.41 1.82
CA ASP A 69 16.46 -4.13 2.16
C ASP A 69 15.78 -5.40 2.71
N PRO A 70 15.63 -5.52 4.04
CA PRO A 70 15.09 -6.74 4.62
C PRO A 70 13.61 -6.88 4.31
N PHE A 71 13.22 -8.06 3.84
CA PHE A 71 11.82 -8.42 3.68
C PHE A 71 11.16 -8.66 5.04
N VAL A 72 10.15 -7.86 5.37
CA VAL A 72 9.40 -7.98 6.63
C VAL A 72 8.19 -8.87 6.40
N GLU A 73 8.38 -10.16 6.62
CA GLU A 73 7.37 -11.18 6.35
C GLU A 73 6.28 -11.25 7.42
N TYR A 74 5.04 -11.49 6.98
CA TYR A 74 3.94 -11.82 7.88
C TYR A 74 4.14 -13.19 8.52
N THR A 75 3.94 -13.26 9.83
CA THR A 75 3.98 -14.52 10.58
C THR A 75 2.60 -14.82 11.16
N PRO A 76 1.94 -15.93 10.76
CA PRO A 76 0.63 -16.28 11.27
C PRO A 76 0.65 -16.64 12.75
N ALA A 77 -0.49 -16.47 13.42
CA ALA A 77 -0.67 -16.87 14.80
C ALA A 77 -0.47 -18.39 14.96
N LYS A 78 0.20 -18.82 16.05
CA LYS A 78 0.47 -20.22 16.33
C LYS A 78 0.24 -20.51 17.83
N GLY A 79 -0.79 -21.30 18.13
CA GLY A 79 -1.15 -21.60 19.53
C GLY A 79 -1.52 -20.32 20.28
N ASP A 80 -0.83 -20.04 21.39
CA ASP A 80 -1.01 -18.84 22.19
C ASP A 80 -0.19 -17.65 21.69
N GLU A 81 0.65 -17.83 20.68
CA GLU A 81 1.41 -16.76 20.05
C GLU A 81 0.54 -16.00 19.05
N PRO A 82 0.41 -14.65 19.18
CA PRO A 82 -0.35 -13.85 18.24
C PRO A 82 0.36 -13.76 16.87
N GLU A 83 -0.39 -13.38 15.84
CA GLU A 83 0.20 -13.07 14.54
C GLU A 83 1.18 -11.89 14.64
N VAL A 84 2.20 -11.91 13.80
CA VAL A 84 3.12 -10.79 13.64
C VAL A 84 2.92 -10.21 12.24
N PRO A 85 2.41 -8.96 12.12
CA PRO A 85 2.23 -8.32 10.83
C PRO A 85 3.55 -8.18 10.06
N GLY A 86 3.46 -8.25 8.73
CA GLY A 86 4.57 -7.93 7.85
C GLY A 86 4.69 -6.43 7.59
N GLY A 87 5.54 -6.06 6.63
CA GLY A 87 5.74 -4.69 6.19
C GLY A 87 4.73 -4.24 5.13
N ILE A 88 4.95 -3.03 4.59
CA ILE A 88 4.20 -2.50 3.45
C ILE A 88 4.60 -3.23 2.18
N GLY A 89 3.62 -3.71 1.43
CA GLY A 89 3.82 -4.34 0.13
C GLY A 89 3.17 -3.55 -1.02
N GLU A 90 3.37 -4.02 -2.24
CA GLU A 90 2.78 -3.39 -3.43
C GLU A 90 1.25 -3.33 -3.35
N GLU A 91 0.62 -4.31 -2.71
CA GLU A 91 -0.82 -4.39 -2.49
C GLU A 91 -1.39 -3.21 -1.69
N ASP A 92 -0.53 -2.54 -0.92
CA ASP A 92 -0.92 -1.44 -0.04
C ASP A 92 -0.73 -0.06 -0.69
N PHE A 93 0.22 0.07 -1.61
CA PHE A 93 0.75 1.35 -2.09
C PHE A 93 -0.33 2.30 -2.59
N LEU A 94 -1.24 1.82 -3.41
CA LEU A 94 -2.26 2.68 -3.99
C LEU A 94 -3.18 3.27 -2.92
N THR A 95 -3.68 2.44 -2.04
CA THR A 95 -4.64 2.83 -1.00
C THR A 95 -4.06 3.77 0.03
N ILE A 96 -2.79 3.59 0.42
CA ILE A 96 -2.15 4.39 1.46
C ILE A 96 -1.52 5.69 0.95
N VAL A 97 -1.32 5.82 -0.36
CA VAL A 97 -0.65 6.99 -0.97
C VAL A 97 -1.60 7.83 -1.82
N LEU A 98 -2.27 7.23 -2.80
CA LEU A 98 -2.99 7.96 -3.85
C LEU A 98 -4.06 8.93 -3.33
N PRO A 99 -4.88 8.60 -2.31
CA PRO A 99 -5.92 9.51 -1.83
C PRO A 99 -5.40 10.75 -1.10
N TYR A 100 -4.11 10.82 -0.79
CA TYR A 100 -3.53 11.83 0.12
C TYR A 100 -2.51 12.73 -0.54
N VAL A 101 -2.40 12.70 -1.87
CA VAL A 101 -1.40 13.46 -2.62
C VAL A 101 -2.03 14.22 -3.78
N LYS A 102 -1.52 15.43 -4.03
CA LYS A 102 -2.01 16.32 -5.11
C LYS A 102 -1.01 16.42 -6.26
N THR A 103 0.20 15.90 -6.09
CA THR A 103 1.24 15.87 -7.11
C THR A 103 1.98 14.54 -7.07
N ALA A 104 2.60 14.16 -8.17
CA ALA A 104 3.44 12.96 -8.24
C ALA A 104 4.62 13.03 -7.25
N ARG A 105 5.20 14.21 -7.07
CA ARG A 105 6.30 14.43 -6.10
C ARG A 105 5.84 14.14 -4.67
N GLU A 106 4.67 14.63 -4.27
CA GLU A 106 4.08 14.31 -2.96
C GLU A 106 3.87 12.82 -2.79
N GLY A 107 3.49 12.11 -3.86
CA GLY A 107 3.34 10.65 -3.86
C GLY A 107 4.62 9.93 -3.49
N VAL A 108 5.73 10.30 -4.12
CA VAL A 108 7.05 9.73 -3.81
C VAL A 108 7.49 10.07 -2.38
N GLN A 109 7.28 11.30 -1.94
CA GLN A 109 7.64 11.73 -0.59
C GLN A 109 6.83 11.01 0.48
N ARG A 110 5.52 10.86 0.28
CA ARG A 110 4.65 10.15 1.21
C ARG A 110 5.01 8.66 1.30
N LEU A 111 5.21 8.00 0.16
CA LEU A 111 5.61 6.59 0.15
C LEU A 111 6.94 6.39 0.87
N GLY A 112 7.94 7.22 0.58
CA GLY A 112 9.23 7.19 1.25
C GLY A 112 9.11 7.34 2.76
N ALA A 113 8.32 8.31 3.24
CA ALA A 113 8.10 8.52 4.67
C ALA A 113 7.44 7.31 5.35
N LEU A 114 6.44 6.70 4.70
CA LEU A 114 5.77 5.49 5.21
C LEU A 114 6.71 4.28 5.31
N LEU A 115 7.66 4.16 4.37
CA LEU A 115 8.63 3.06 4.37
C LEU A 115 9.76 3.26 5.40
N GLU A 116 9.96 4.49 5.90
CA GLU A 116 10.93 4.81 6.93
C GLU A 116 10.39 4.61 8.36
N GLU A 117 9.09 4.55 8.52
CA GLU A 117 8.43 4.28 9.82
C GLU A 117 8.46 2.79 10.18
#